data_eb4ce5b7ed0019452bb1ea4b24c7f0fe
#
_entry.id   eb4ce5b7ed0019452bb1ea4b24c7f0fe
#
_cell.length_a   1.000
_cell.length_b   1.000
_cell.length_c   1.000
_cell.angle_alpha   90.00
_cell.angle_beta   90.00
_cell.angle_gamma   90.00
#
_symmetry.space_group_name_H-M   'P 1'
#
loop_
_entity.id
_entity.type
_entity.pdbx_description
1 polymer ?
#
loop_
_entity_poly.entity_id
_entity_poly.type
_entity_poly.pdbx_seq_one_letter_code
_entity_poly.pdbx_strand_id
1 'polypeptide(L)'
;MKTWKLIVLVAALLVIVILGAVGGRWYAGNRKPNFTGKADLYVRPQMTVDEVLAQIPDSIVVNRHNLSRVVRKELADSDLKPGHYVVEKNKPSVYVVRMLKNGWQSPVNLVLSGTMRQKGRIARKIANQMMLDSAEVADALNDSLLLVGYGFTPSDVFSLIIPDTYQVYWTASMKDILDKQKAAYDAFWTDENLAKAEAQGLTPKQVSIVASIVKSESNYAPEYSSIAGVYLNRLHQGMRLQADPTVAFCYGYTLNRILLKHLEYDSPYNTYLYEGLPPGPICVPDKPSLEAVLNPDRHGYLYFCANAAMDGTHKFAATYSEHLRNAREFQRALDARRASGR
;
A
#
# COMPACT_ATOMS: atom_id res chain seq x y z
N MET A 1 19.85 -52.67 -60.42
CA MET A 1 20.03 -52.84 -58.95
C MET A 1 20.79 -51.75 -58.24
N LYS A 2 21.76 -51.06 -58.90
CA LYS A 2 22.55 -49.98 -58.22
C LYS A 2 21.79 -48.67 -57.99
N THR A 3 20.95 -48.22 -58.92
CA THR A 3 20.21 -46.95 -58.85
C THR A 3 19.15 -46.96 -57.74
N TRP A 4 18.41 -48.05 -57.51
CA TRP A 4 17.42 -48.17 -56.43
C TRP A 4 18.05 -48.13 -55.03
N LYS A 5 19.22 -48.80 -54.88
CA LYS A 5 19.95 -48.72 -53.61
C LYS A 5 20.42 -47.31 -53.28
N LEU A 6 20.83 -46.55 -54.31
CA LEU A 6 21.22 -45.14 -54.15
C LEU A 6 20.03 -44.26 -53.76
N ILE A 7 18.84 -44.44 -54.36
CA ILE A 7 17.63 -43.73 -54.06
C ILE A 7 17.20 -44.02 -52.59
N VAL A 8 17.23 -45.26 -52.15
CA VAL A 8 16.91 -45.65 -50.76
C VAL A 8 17.90 -45.01 -49.79
N LEU A 9 19.18 -45.01 -50.12
CA LEU A 9 20.20 -44.42 -49.25
C LEU A 9 20.05 -42.88 -49.12
N VAL A 10 19.73 -42.17 -50.21
CA VAL A 10 19.45 -40.73 -50.22
C VAL A 10 18.17 -40.45 -49.43
N ALA A 11 17.11 -41.23 -49.61
CA ALA A 11 15.87 -41.10 -48.84
C ALA A 11 16.10 -41.30 -47.33
N ALA A 12 16.89 -42.33 -46.97
CA ALA A 12 17.24 -42.58 -45.55
C ALA A 12 18.04 -41.41 -44.94
N LEU A 13 19.01 -40.85 -45.70
CA LEU A 13 19.80 -39.69 -45.29
C LEU A 13 18.92 -38.45 -45.10
N LEU A 14 17.96 -38.20 -45.99
CA LEU A 14 16.98 -37.13 -45.85
C LEU A 14 16.11 -37.29 -44.63
N VAL A 15 15.63 -38.48 -44.35
CA VAL A 15 14.86 -38.78 -43.14
C VAL A 15 15.68 -38.49 -41.86
N ILE A 16 16.95 -38.92 -41.84
CA ILE A 16 17.84 -38.66 -40.69
C ILE A 16 18.07 -37.17 -40.49
N VAL A 17 18.29 -36.43 -41.55
CA VAL A 17 18.48 -34.96 -41.52
C VAL A 17 17.21 -34.28 -41.03
N ILE A 18 16.02 -34.69 -41.48
CA ILE A 18 14.73 -34.14 -41.05
C ILE A 18 14.51 -34.44 -39.57
N LEU A 19 14.71 -35.72 -39.12
CA LEU A 19 14.58 -36.11 -37.72
C LEU A 19 15.56 -35.37 -36.82
N GLY A 20 16.79 -35.17 -37.27
CA GLY A 20 17.82 -34.37 -36.58
C GLY A 20 17.41 -32.91 -36.45
N ALA A 21 16.87 -32.30 -37.52
CA ALA A 21 16.38 -30.93 -37.51
C ALA A 21 15.15 -30.74 -36.60
N VAL A 22 14.18 -31.69 -36.63
CA VAL A 22 13.00 -31.67 -35.78
C VAL A 22 13.40 -31.88 -34.32
N GLY A 23 14.25 -32.86 -34.03
CA GLY A 23 14.76 -33.13 -32.68
C GLY A 23 15.59 -31.97 -32.13
N GLY A 24 16.45 -31.37 -32.93
CA GLY A 24 17.23 -30.18 -32.56
C GLY A 24 16.35 -28.95 -32.24
N ARG A 25 15.31 -28.73 -33.06
CA ARG A 25 14.30 -27.66 -32.80
C ARG A 25 13.50 -27.91 -31.53
N TRP A 26 13.09 -29.16 -31.30
CA TRP A 26 12.39 -29.54 -30.10
C TRP A 26 13.28 -29.34 -28.86
N TYR A 27 14.52 -29.81 -28.90
CA TYR A 27 15.49 -29.65 -27.81
C TYR A 27 15.75 -28.18 -27.51
N ALA A 28 15.98 -27.36 -28.54
CA ALA A 28 16.22 -25.93 -28.40
C ALA A 28 15.04 -25.18 -27.73
N GLY A 29 13.79 -25.59 -28.01
CA GLY A 29 12.60 -24.97 -27.40
C GLY A 29 12.28 -25.46 -25.99
N ASN A 30 12.50 -26.76 -25.74
CA ASN A 30 11.99 -27.44 -24.53
C ASN A 30 13.05 -27.66 -23.44
N ARG A 31 14.34 -27.69 -23.79
CA ARG A 31 15.42 -28.04 -22.86
C ARG A 31 16.53 -27.01 -22.78
N LYS A 32 16.92 -26.41 -23.91
CA LYS A 32 18.03 -25.46 -23.95
C LYS A 32 17.62 -24.15 -23.27
N PRO A 33 18.40 -23.66 -22.29
CA PRO A 33 18.17 -22.33 -21.68
C PRO A 33 18.12 -21.22 -22.74
N ASN A 34 17.14 -20.35 -22.65
CA ASN A 34 16.94 -19.24 -23.58
C ASN A 34 16.90 -17.86 -22.93
N PHE A 35 17.04 -17.79 -21.60
CA PHE A 35 17.04 -16.53 -20.85
C PHE A 35 18.31 -16.37 -20.03
N THR A 36 18.93 -15.18 -20.12
CA THR A 36 20.14 -14.78 -19.38
C THR A 36 19.83 -13.93 -18.16
N GLY A 37 18.62 -13.42 -18.05
CA GLY A 37 18.13 -12.55 -16.98
C GLY A 37 16.71 -12.88 -16.55
N LYS A 38 16.10 -11.98 -15.74
CA LYS A 38 14.70 -12.04 -15.34
C LYS A 38 13.88 -10.99 -16.09
N ALA A 39 12.60 -11.27 -16.31
CA ALA A 39 11.63 -10.31 -16.83
C ALA A 39 10.29 -10.50 -16.11
N ASP A 40 9.64 -9.39 -15.76
CA ASP A 40 8.29 -9.34 -15.24
C ASP A 40 7.32 -9.18 -16.41
N LEU A 41 6.26 -10.00 -16.42
CA LEU A 41 5.20 -9.97 -17.41
C LEU A 41 3.88 -9.69 -16.71
N TYR A 42 3.19 -8.67 -17.15
CA TYR A 42 1.85 -8.31 -16.68
C TYR A 42 0.82 -8.61 -17.76
N VAL A 43 0.09 -9.70 -17.58
CA VAL A 43 -0.94 -10.14 -18.53
C VAL A 43 -2.29 -9.63 -18.09
N ARG A 44 -2.88 -8.72 -18.88
CA ARG A 44 -4.25 -8.22 -18.69
C ARG A 44 -5.25 -9.07 -19.50
N PRO A 45 -6.54 -9.03 -19.15
CA PRO A 45 -7.58 -9.58 -20.03
C PRO A 45 -7.46 -9.01 -21.45
N GLN A 46 -7.73 -9.86 -22.46
CA GLN A 46 -7.72 -9.51 -23.89
C GLN A 46 -6.35 -9.16 -24.51
N MET A 47 -5.24 -9.30 -23.77
CA MET A 47 -3.91 -9.16 -24.37
C MET A 47 -3.64 -10.32 -25.34
N THR A 48 -2.90 -10.01 -26.41
CA THR A 48 -2.39 -10.99 -27.37
C THR A 48 -1.08 -11.61 -26.89
N VAL A 49 -0.75 -12.79 -27.40
CA VAL A 49 0.55 -13.45 -27.17
C VAL A 49 1.72 -12.55 -27.57
N ASP A 50 1.57 -11.78 -28.65
CA ASP A 50 2.62 -10.88 -29.15
C ASP A 50 2.85 -9.69 -28.21
N GLU A 51 1.81 -9.11 -27.63
CA GLU A 51 1.91 -8.05 -26.62
C GLU A 51 2.60 -8.55 -25.34
N VAL A 52 2.31 -9.78 -24.93
CA VAL A 52 3.00 -10.39 -23.77
C VAL A 52 4.47 -10.65 -24.07
N LEU A 53 4.79 -11.20 -25.26
CA LEU A 53 6.17 -11.42 -25.68
C LEU A 53 6.97 -10.11 -25.79
N ALA A 54 6.33 -9.02 -26.19
CA ALA A 54 6.98 -7.70 -26.30
C ALA A 54 7.46 -7.16 -24.94
N GLN A 55 6.91 -7.62 -23.83
CA GLN A 55 7.35 -7.25 -22.48
C GLN A 55 8.71 -7.88 -22.12
N ILE A 56 9.15 -8.94 -22.83
CA ILE A 56 10.42 -9.60 -22.55
C ILE A 56 11.54 -8.86 -23.31
N PRO A 57 12.50 -8.21 -22.62
CA PRO A 57 13.59 -7.49 -23.29
C PRO A 57 14.48 -8.41 -24.13
N ASP A 58 14.84 -7.98 -25.34
CA ASP A 58 15.74 -8.75 -26.22
C ASP A 58 17.12 -9.00 -25.59
N SER A 59 17.58 -8.09 -24.73
CA SER A 59 18.89 -8.20 -24.05
C SER A 59 19.02 -9.43 -23.13
N ILE A 60 17.90 -10.01 -22.69
CA ILE A 60 17.92 -11.21 -21.85
C ILE A 60 17.55 -12.49 -22.60
N VAL A 61 17.23 -12.41 -23.90
CA VAL A 61 16.82 -13.55 -24.72
C VAL A 61 17.96 -14.00 -25.62
N VAL A 62 18.41 -15.23 -25.46
CA VAL A 62 19.50 -15.81 -26.28
C VAL A 62 19.08 -16.00 -27.73
N ASN A 63 17.86 -16.46 -27.95
CA ASN A 63 17.29 -16.69 -29.29
C ASN A 63 15.81 -16.29 -29.33
N ARG A 64 15.56 -15.06 -29.80
CA ARG A 64 14.21 -14.48 -29.91
C ARG A 64 13.32 -15.24 -30.89
N HIS A 65 13.89 -15.66 -32.04
CA HIS A 65 13.15 -16.43 -33.03
C HIS A 65 12.67 -17.76 -32.45
N ASN A 66 13.50 -18.46 -31.69
CA ASN A 66 13.10 -19.69 -31.01
C ASN A 66 11.99 -19.46 -29.98
N LEU A 67 12.11 -18.37 -29.18
CA LEU A 67 11.07 -18.00 -28.21
C LEU A 67 9.72 -17.77 -28.91
N SER A 68 9.68 -16.88 -29.89
CA SER A 68 8.45 -16.55 -30.64
C SER A 68 7.85 -17.77 -31.32
N ARG A 69 8.67 -18.59 -31.96
CA ARG A 69 8.22 -19.83 -32.60
C ARG A 69 7.58 -20.82 -31.63
N VAL A 70 8.21 -21.03 -30.48
CA VAL A 70 7.71 -22.00 -29.47
C VAL A 70 6.41 -21.47 -28.85
N VAL A 71 6.38 -20.18 -28.47
CA VAL A 71 5.21 -19.60 -27.80
C VAL A 71 4.01 -19.54 -28.74
N ARG A 72 4.17 -19.01 -29.97
CA ARG A 72 3.06 -18.92 -30.95
C ARG A 72 2.55 -20.27 -31.46
N LYS A 73 3.38 -21.32 -31.36
CA LYS A 73 2.95 -22.67 -31.71
C LYS A 73 2.09 -23.33 -30.63
N GLU A 74 2.39 -23.08 -29.38
CA GLU A 74 1.85 -23.84 -28.23
C GLU A 74 0.81 -23.04 -27.43
N LEU A 75 0.64 -21.74 -27.70
CA LEU A 75 -0.21 -20.82 -26.95
C LEU A 75 -1.03 -19.95 -27.89
N ALA A 76 -2.36 -20.02 -27.74
CA ALA A 76 -3.27 -19.06 -28.36
C ALA A 76 -3.57 -17.92 -27.40
N ASP A 77 -4.08 -16.78 -27.92
CA ASP A 77 -4.44 -15.62 -27.09
C ASP A 77 -5.50 -15.99 -26.03
N SER A 78 -6.41 -16.90 -26.37
CA SER A 78 -7.43 -17.43 -25.43
C SER A 78 -6.87 -18.29 -24.31
N ASP A 79 -5.64 -18.77 -24.41
CA ASP A 79 -4.97 -19.55 -23.36
C ASP A 79 -4.33 -18.67 -22.29
N LEU A 80 -4.16 -17.36 -22.56
CA LEU A 80 -3.54 -16.41 -21.65
C LEU A 80 -4.39 -16.22 -20.40
N LYS A 81 -3.81 -16.47 -19.25
CA LYS A 81 -4.44 -16.18 -17.96
C LYS A 81 -3.92 -14.84 -17.44
N PRO A 82 -4.80 -13.88 -17.07
CA PRO A 82 -4.38 -12.64 -16.45
C PRO A 82 -3.52 -12.89 -15.21
N GLY A 83 -2.49 -12.10 -15.02
CA GLY A 83 -1.60 -12.24 -13.88
C GLY A 83 -0.25 -11.55 -14.04
N HIS A 84 0.50 -11.53 -12.95
CA HIS A 84 1.92 -11.19 -12.96
C HIS A 84 2.74 -12.48 -12.98
N TYR A 85 3.71 -12.54 -13.90
CA TYR A 85 4.56 -13.71 -14.09
C TYR A 85 6.02 -13.28 -14.18
N VAL A 86 6.91 -14.10 -13.65
CA VAL A 86 8.35 -13.84 -13.70
C VAL A 86 9.04 -14.89 -14.57
N VAL A 87 9.57 -14.45 -15.70
CA VAL A 87 10.49 -15.29 -16.49
C VAL A 87 11.83 -15.30 -15.79
N GLU A 88 12.30 -16.47 -15.43
CA GLU A 88 13.55 -16.63 -14.70
C GLU A 88 14.72 -16.94 -15.63
N LYS A 89 15.92 -16.58 -15.17
CA LYS A 89 17.20 -16.97 -15.82
C LYS A 89 17.30 -18.49 -15.99
N ASN A 90 17.99 -18.91 -17.05
CA ASN A 90 18.28 -20.30 -17.36
C ASN A 90 17.06 -21.19 -17.67
N LYS A 91 15.88 -20.59 -17.93
CA LYS A 91 14.69 -21.34 -18.35
C LYS A 91 14.65 -21.50 -19.87
N PRO A 92 14.09 -22.62 -20.40
CA PRO A 92 13.84 -22.79 -21.84
C PRO A 92 12.61 -21.98 -22.29
N SER A 93 12.46 -21.78 -23.61
CA SER A 93 11.32 -21.04 -24.19
C SER A 93 9.95 -21.62 -23.80
N VAL A 94 9.82 -22.94 -23.72
CA VAL A 94 8.56 -23.62 -23.33
C VAL A 94 8.13 -23.29 -21.90
N TYR A 95 9.05 -22.82 -21.05
CA TYR A 95 8.71 -22.38 -19.69
C TYR A 95 7.68 -21.23 -19.71
N VAL A 96 7.84 -20.28 -20.65
CA VAL A 96 6.87 -19.16 -20.82
C VAL A 96 5.50 -19.70 -21.19
N VAL A 97 5.41 -20.66 -22.11
CA VAL A 97 4.14 -21.31 -22.47
C VAL A 97 3.46 -21.92 -21.25
N ARG A 98 4.21 -22.75 -20.51
CA ARG A 98 3.67 -23.45 -19.34
C ARG A 98 3.21 -22.49 -18.25
N MET A 99 4.01 -21.47 -17.99
CA MET A 99 3.72 -20.45 -16.98
C MET A 99 2.42 -19.71 -17.31
N LEU A 100 2.26 -19.23 -18.55
CA LEU A 100 1.09 -18.47 -18.98
C LEU A 100 -0.17 -19.35 -19.08
N LYS A 101 -0.04 -20.55 -19.67
CA LYS A 101 -1.15 -21.48 -19.84
C LYS A 101 -1.67 -22.05 -18.53
N ASN A 102 -0.79 -22.36 -17.59
CA ASN A 102 -1.16 -22.91 -16.29
C ASN A 102 -1.49 -21.83 -15.24
N GLY A 103 -1.19 -20.55 -15.54
CA GLY A 103 -1.43 -19.46 -14.59
C GLY A 103 -0.50 -19.51 -13.38
N TRP A 104 0.79 -19.82 -13.58
CA TRP A 104 1.79 -19.82 -12.51
C TRP A 104 2.19 -18.40 -12.14
N GLN A 105 1.24 -17.66 -11.57
CA GLN A 105 1.46 -16.28 -11.16
C GLN A 105 2.53 -16.18 -10.08
N SER A 106 3.31 -15.12 -10.16
CA SER A 106 4.22 -14.68 -9.09
C SER A 106 3.55 -13.59 -8.27
N PRO A 107 3.64 -13.60 -6.93
CA PRO A 107 3.09 -12.52 -6.12
C PRO A 107 3.84 -11.20 -6.40
N VAL A 108 3.14 -10.10 -6.18
CA VAL A 108 3.68 -8.73 -6.16
C VAL A 108 3.65 -8.19 -4.73
N ASN A 109 4.46 -7.18 -4.47
CA ASN A 109 4.44 -6.45 -3.21
C ASN A 109 3.45 -5.28 -3.30
N LEU A 110 2.32 -5.39 -2.63
CA LEU A 110 1.42 -4.26 -2.40
C LEU A 110 1.93 -3.45 -1.21
N VAL A 111 2.46 -2.25 -1.49
CA VAL A 111 3.01 -1.35 -0.47
C VAL A 111 1.95 -0.36 -0.02
N LEU A 112 1.46 -0.52 1.20
CA LEU A 112 0.55 0.41 1.87
C LEU A 112 1.34 1.15 2.96
N SER A 113 1.97 2.27 2.60
CA SER A 113 2.81 3.07 3.51
C SER A 113 2.74 4.55 3.17
N GLY A 114 3.28 5.39 4.04
CA GLY A 114 3.28 6.84 3.89
C GLY A 114 1.95 7.49 4.29
N THR A 115 1.74 8.72 3.85
CA THR A 115 0.57 9.50 4.25
C THR A 115 -0.67 9.11 3.46
N MET A 116 -1.60 8.40 4.10
CA MET A 116 -2.87 7.93 3.54
C MET A 116 -4.05 8.63 4.24
N ARG A 117 -4.45 9.80 3.72
CA ARG A 117 -5.45 10.70 4.34
C ARG A 117 -6.80 10.72 3.64
N GLN A 118 -6.89 10.19 2.43
CA GLN A 118 -8.10 10.23 1.60
C GLN A 118 -8.31 8.90 0.90
N LYS A 119 -9.54 8.38 0.90
CA LYS A 119 -9.89 7.11 0.24
C LYS A 119 -9.49 7.10 -1.24
N GLY A 120 -9.75 8.18 -1.97
CA GLY A 120 -9.37 8.29 -3.38
C GLY A 120 -7.84 8.25 -3.63
N ARG A 121 -7.02 8.71 -2.68
CA ARG A 121 -5.56 8.56 -2.76
C ARG A 121 -5.12 7.13 -2.46
N ILE A 122 -5.77 6.47 -1.50
CA ILE A 122 -5.54 5.04 -1.19
C ILE A 122 -5.94 4.20 -2.41
N ALA A 123 -7.10 4.49 -3.00
CA ALA A 123 -7.59 3.80 -4.19
C ALA A 123 -6.59 3.88 -5.35
N ARG A 124 -6.11 5.08 -5.68
CA ARG A 124 -5.06 5.25 -6.71
C ARG A 124 -3.76 4.54 -6.34
N LYS A 125 -3.37 4.56 -5.05
CA LYS A 125 -2.15 3.88 -4.59
C LYS A 125 -2.23 2.37 -4.79
N ILE A 126 -3.39 1.76 -4.53
CA ILE A 126 -3.63 0.33 -4.77
C ILE A 126 -3.69 0.06 -6.28
N ALA A 127 -4.49 0.80 -7.03
CA ALA A 127 -4.66 0.62 -8.48
C ALA A 127 -3.35 0.75 -9.27
N ASN A 128 -2.43 1.63 -8.84
CA ASN A 128 -1.12 1.76 -9.48
C ASN A 128 -0.21 0.52 -9.28
N GLN A 129 -0.51 -0.35 -8.35
CA GLN A 129 0.29 -1.53 -8.01
C GLN A 129 -0.41 -2.85 -8.39
N MET A 130 -1.71 -2.82 -8.67
CA MET A 130 -2.56 -3.98 -8.89
C MET A 130 -3.27 -3.90 -10.24
N MET A 131 -3.96 -4.96 -10.64
CA MET A 131 -4.80 -4.95 -11.83
C MET A 131 -6.13 -4.19 -11.62
N LEU A 132 -6.48 -3.90 -10.37
CA LEU A 132 -7.71 -3.21 -9.99
C LEU A 132 -7.79 -1.79 -10.57
N ASP A 133 -9.01 -1.34 -10.84
CA ASP A 133 -9.31 0.07 -11.14
C ASP A 133 -9.41 0.89 -9.84
N SER A 134 -9.02 2.18 -9.91
CA SER A 134 -9.13 3.09 -8.79
C SER A 134 -10.58 3.40 -8.37
N ALA A 135 -11.54 3.34 -9.29
CA ALA A 135 -12.95 3.47 -8.98
C ALA A 135 -13.45 2.26 -8.21
N GLU A 136 -13.14 1.04 -8.67
CA GLU A 136 -13.47 -0.21 -7.97
C GLU A 136 -12.95 -0.21 -6.52
N VAL A 137 -11.71 0.20 -6.31
CA VAL A 137 -11.13 0.30 -4.96
C VAL A 137 -11.81 1.38 -4.12
N ALA A 138 -12.13 2.54 -4.71
CA ALA A 138 -12.83 3.62 -4.01
C ALA A 138 -14.24 3.21 -3.61
N ASP A 139 -14.96 2.52 -4.47
CA ASP A 139 -16.30 2.00 -4.23
C ASP A 139 -16.27 0.98 -3.07
N ALA A 140 -15.33 0.03 -3.09
CA ALA A 140 -15.17 -0.95 -2.00
C ALA A 140 -14.87 -0.30 -0.65
N LEU A 141 -14.08 0.79 -0.60
CA LEU A 141 -13.79 1.54 0.63
C LEU A 141 -15.00 2.39 1.11
N ASN A 142 -16.05 2.48 0.31
CA ASN A 142 -17.31 3.18 0.64
C ASN A 142 -18.51 2.22 0.72
N ASP A 143 -18.33 0.95 0.42
CA ASP A 143 -19.40 -0.06 0.47
C ASP A 143 -19.65 -0.50 1.92
N SER A 144 -20.76 -0.02 2.49
CA SER A 144 -21.18 -0.36 3.85
C SER A 144 -21.50 -1.85 4.01
N LEU A 145 -22.05 -2.51 2.96
CA LEU A 145 -22.40 -3.94 3.04
C LEU A 145 -21.14 -4.81 3.04
N LEU A 146 -20.16 -4.45 2.22
CA LEU A 146 -18.87 -5.14 2.20
C LEU A 146 -18.13 -4.95 3.52
N LEU A 147 -18.02 -3.71 4.00
CA LEU A 147 -17.22 -3.37 5.18
C LEU A 147 -17.80 -3.91 6.50
N VAL A 148 -19.14 -4.01 6.62
CA VAL A 148 -19.76 -4.58 7.82
C VAL A 148 -19.36 -6.04 8.03
N GLY A 149 -19.10 -6.80 6.95
CA GLY A 149 -18.58 -8.16 7.03
C GLY A 149 -17.20 -8.27 7.70
N TYR A 150 -16.44 -7.16 7.72
CA TYR A 150 -15.15 -7.05 8.42
C TYR A 150 -15.29 -6.38 9.80
N GLY A 151 -16.48 -5.94 10.18
CA GLY A 151 -16.75 -5.22 11.42
C GLY A 151 -16.47 -3.70 11.32
N PHE A 152 -16.44 -3.13 10.12
CA PHE A 152 -16.13 -1.71 9.87
C PHE A 152 -17.25 -1.04 9.08
N THR A 153 -17.15 0.28 9.00
CA THR A 153 -18.02 1.18 8.22
C THR A 153 -17.16 2.07 7.32
N PRO A 154 -17.75 2.76 6.34
CA PRO A 154 -17.00 3.74 5.56
C PRO A 154 -16.34 4.84 6.39
N SER A 155 -16.85 5.20 7.55
CA SER A 155 -16.27 6.24 8.41
C SER A 155 -15.03 5.77 9.17
N ASP A 156 -14.96 4.49 9.53
CA ASP A 156 -13.88 3.93 10.34
C ASP A 156 -12.96 2.94 9.59
N VAL A 157 -13.13 2.80 8.25
CA VAL A 157 -12.34 1.86 7.42
C VAL A 157 -10.83 2.10 7.49
N PHE A 158 -10.38 3.31 7.78
CA PHE A 158 -8.95 3.56 7.98
C PHE A 158 -8.37 2.82 9.18
N SER A 159 -9.19 2.47 10.18
CA SER A 159 -8.77 1.62 11.31
C SER A 159 -8.41 0.20 10.88
N LEU A 160 -9.04 -0.32 9.82
CA LEU A 160 -8.77 -1.67 9.30
C LEU A 160 -7.40 -1.76 8.61
N ILE A 161 -6.94 -0.65 8.01
CA ILE A 161 -5.72 -0.64 7.20
C ILE A 161 -4.50 -0.53 8.10
N ILE A 162 -3.67 -1.56 8.12
CA ILE A 162 -2.37 -1.55 8.79
C ILE A 162 -1.28 -1.29 7.75
N PRO A 163 -0.54 -0.18 7.83
CA PRO A 163 0.52 0.12 6.88
C PRO A 163 1.65 -0.91 6.93
N ASP A 164 1.88 -1.59 5.80
CA ASP A 164 2.95 -2.57 5.62
C ASP A 164 3.13 -2.89 4.12
N THR A 165 4.00 -3.86 3.81
CA THR A 165 4.15 -4.46 2.49
C THR A 165 3.52 -5.85 2.49
N TYR A 166 2.53 -6.06 1.62
CA TYR A 166 1.75 -7.29 1.54
C TYR A 166 2.06 -8.05 0.26
N GLN A 167 2.40 -9.32 0.36
CA GLN A 167 2.48 -10.19 -0.81
C GLN A 167 1.08 -10.65 -1.22
N VAL A 168 0.69 -10.29 -2.45
CA VAL A 168 -0.59 -10.62 -3.06
C VAL A 168 -0.39 -10.97 -4.54
N TYR A 169 -1.32 -11.68 -5.15
CA TYR A 169 -1.31 -11.78 -6.61
C TYR A 169 -1.75 -10.45 -7.22
N TRP A 170 -1.13 -10.07 -8.33
CA TRP A 170 -1.45 -8.82 -9.02
C TRP A 170 -2.92 -8.71 -9.45
N THR A 171 -3.58 -9.86 -9.64
CA THR A 171 -5.00 -10.00 -9.96
C THR A 171 -5.91 -10.12 -8.74
N ALA A 172 -5.37 -9.96 -7.52
CA ALA A 172 -6.17 -10.05 -6.30
C ALA A 172 -7.33 -9.06 -6.34
N SER A 173 -8.50 -9.52 -5.95
CA SER A 173 -9.71 -8.70 -5.81
C SER A 173 -9.61 -7.76 -4.60
N MET A 174 -10.50 -6.77 -4.54
CA MET A 174 -10.58 -5.90 -3.35
C MET A 174 -10.93 -6.68 -2.08
N LYS A 175 -11.71 -7.77 -2.22
CA LYS A 175 -11.98 -8.69 -1.12
C LYS A 175 -10.70 -9.35 -0.60
N ASP A 176 -9.85 -9.86 -1.48
CA ASP A 176 -8.58 -10.50 -1.08
C ASP A 176 -7.65 -9.50 -0.36
N ILE A 177 -7.66 -8.23 -0.79
CA ILE A 177 -6.89 -7.16 -0.13
C ILE A 177 -7.48 -6.87 1.25
N LEU A 178 -8.80 -6.77 1.39
CA LEU A 178 -9.47 -6.56 2.69
C LEU A 178 -9.25 -7.74 3.64
N ASP A 179 -9.27 -8.98 3.14
CA ASP A 179 -8.95 -10.19 3.92
C ASP A 179 -7.52 -10.11 4.48
N LYS A 180 -6.56 -9.66 3.66
CA LYS A 180 -5.16 -9.42 4.09
C LYS A 180 -5.09 -8.32 5.15
N GLN A 181 -5.82 -7.21 4.96
CA GLN A 181 -5.86 -6.13 5.95
C GLN A 181 -6.49 -6.59 7.25
N LYS A 182 -7.58 -7.38 7.18
CA LYS A 182 -8.22 -7.93 8.39
C LYS A 182 -7.28 -8.86 9.14
N ALA A 183 -6.58 -9.74 8.45
CA ALA A 183 -5.57 -10.60 9.07
C ALA A 183 -4.42 -9.80 9.73
N ALA A 184 -3.96 -8.71 9.09
CA ALA A 184 -2.95 -7.82 9.66
C ALA A 184 -3.48 -7.03 10.87
N TYR A 185 -4.73 -6.59 10.80
CA TYR A 185 -5.43 -5.96 11.90
C TYR A 185 -5.53 -6.90 13.10
N ASP A 186 -6.01 -8.12 12.90
CA ASP A 186 -6.14 -9.10 13.97
C ASP A 186 -4.79 -9.49 14.57
N ALA A 187 -3.75 -9.60 13.74
CA ALA A 187 -2.39 -9.86 14.20
C ALA A 187 -1.79 -8.71 15.02
N PHE A 188 -2.19 -7.47 14.76
CA PHE A 188 -1.77 -6.30 15.58
C PHE A 188 -2.51 -6.27 16.91
N TRP A 189 -3.82 -6.59 16.94
CA TRP A 189 -4.67 -6.55 18.12
C TRP A 189 -4.57 -7.84 18.93
N THR A 190 -3.37 -8.12 19.46
CA THR A 190 -3.11 -9.22 20.42
C THR A 190 -3.82 -8.96 21.75
N ASP A 191 -3.94 -9.98 22.58
CA ASP A 191 -4.50 -9.83 23.95
C ASP A 191 -3.74 -8.76 24.74
N GLU A 192 -2.43 -8.63 24.57
CA GLU A 192 -1.61 -7.57 25.19
C GLU A 192 -2.04 -6.18 24.71
N ASN A 193 -2.19 -5.98 23.39
CA ASN A 193 -2.60 -4.69 22.84
C ASN A 193 -4.05 -4.35 23.17
N LEU A 194 -4.93 -5.35 23.25
CA LEU A 194 -6.30 -5.17 23.71
C LEU A 194 -6.34 -4.74 25.19
N ALA A 195 -5.56 -5.39 26.07
CA ALA A 195 -5.44 -4.99 27.48
C ALA A 195 -4.86 -3.57 27.65
N LYS A 196 -3.89 -3.17 26.81
CA LYS A 196 -3.37 -1.80 26.81
C LYS A 196 -4.42 -0.78 26.38
N ALA A 197 -5.22 -1.08 25.36
CA ALA A 197 -6.30 -0.22 24.91
C ALA A 197 -7.36 -0.06 26.03
N GLU A 198 -7.78 -1.15 26.67
CA GLU A 198 -8.71 -1.15 27.80
C GLU A 198 -8.18 -0.33 28.98
N ALA A 199 -6.87 -0.42 29.28
CA ALA A 199 -6.23 0.39 30.32
C ALA A 199 -6.28 1.90 30.04
N GLN A 200 -6.42 2.32 28.75
CA GLN A 200 -6.68 3.71 28.37
C GLN A 200 -8.19 4.04 28.29
N GLY A 201 -9.07 3.08 28.56
CA GLY A 201 -10.52 3.24 28.40
C GLY A 201 -10.99 3.31 26.95
N LEU A 202 -10.22 2.73 26.01
CA LEU A 202 -10.47 2.82 24.58
C LEU A 202 -10.69 1.43 23.94
N THR A 203 -11.57 1.40 22.94
CA THR A 203 -11.66 0.27 22.01
C THR A 203 -10.56 0.35 20.94
N PRO A 204 -10.23 -0.75 20.22
CA PRO A 204 -9.29 -0.75 19.12
C PRO A 204 -9.54 0.34 18.06
N LYS A 205 -10.79 0.59 17.72
CA LYS A 205 -11.17 1.65 16.77
C LYS A 205 -10.90 3.04 17.34
N GLN A 206 -11.19 3.26 18.62
CA GLN A 206 -10.91 4.53 19.29
C GLN A 206 -9.41 4.80 19.42
N VAL A 207 -8.59 3.76 19.69
CA VAL A 207 -7.12 3.88 19.60
C VAL A 207 -6.70 4.33 18.20
N SER A 208 -7.26 3.73 17.15
CA SER A 208 -6.97 4.13 15.76
C SER A 208 -7.37 5.58 15.47
N ILE A 209 -8.45 6.06 16.04
CA ILE A 209 -8.88 7.46 15.91
C ILE A 209 -7.85 8.40 16.54
N VAL A 210 -7.49 8.17 17.80
CA VAL A 210 -6.49 8.99 18.51
C VAL A 210 -5.15 8.91 17.77
N ALA A 211 -4.70 7.71 17.37
CA ALA A 211 -3.46 7.52 16.64
C ALA A 211 -3.41 8.27 15.31
N SER A 212 -4.55 8.37 14.60
CA SER A 212 -4.65 9.15 13.36
C SER A 212 -4.47 10.66 13.59
N ILE A 213 -4.93 11.15 14.73
CA ILE A 213 -4.74 12.56 15.15
C ILE A 213 -3.26 12.76 15.50
N VAL A 214 -2.70 11.92 16.38
CA VAL A 214 -1.27 11.97 16.78
C VAL A 214 -0.35 11.95 15.55
N LYS A 215 -0.59 11.02 14.61
CA LYS A 215 0.15 10.91 13.34
C LYS A 215 0.06 12.17 12.49
N SER A 216 -1.03 12.89 12.57
CA SER A 216 -1.28 14.08 11.76
C SER A 216 -0.74 15.37 12.40
N GLU A 217 -0.42 15.36 13.71
CA GLU A 217 0.17 16.50 14.44
C GLU A 217 1.67 16.63 14.18
N SER A 218 2.39 15.52 14.12
CA SER A 218 3.84 15.55 14.02
C SER A 218 4.37 14.53 13.01
N ASN A 219 5.47 14.86 12.35
CA ASN A 219 6.27 13.91 11.58
C ASN A 219 7.42 13.32 12.43
N TYR A 220 7.58 13.76 13.69
CA TYR A 220 8.63 13.33 14.60
C TYR A 220 8.08 12.26 15.55
N ALA A 221 8.20 11.00 15.15
CA ALA A 221 7.66 9.85 15.88
C ALA A 221 8.08 9.74 17.36
N PRO A 222 9.29 10.17 17.80
CA PRO A 222 9.66 10.14 19.21
C PRO A 222 8.76 10.95 20.16
N GLU A 223 7.96 11.91 19.65
CA GLU A 223 7.01 12.67 20.47
C GLU A 223 5.59 12.08 20.47
N TYR A 224 5.32 11.02 19.70
CA TYR A 224 3.96 10.48 19.58
C TYR A 224 3.38 10.05 20.93
N SER A 225 4.16 9.43 21.82
CA SER A 225 3.69 9.01 23.14
C SER A 225 3.33 10.21 24.05
N SER A 226 4.08 11.30 23.96
CA SER A 226 3.78 12.54 24.69
C SER A 226 2.53 13.23 24.12
N ILE A 227 2.38 13.31 22.79
CA ILE A 227 1.20 13.88 22.14
C ILE A 227 -0.03 13.04 22.45
N ALA A 228 0.07 11.70 22.40
CA ALA A 228 -0.99 10.77 22.77
C ALA A 228 -1.44 11.01 24.22
N GLY A 229 -0.49 11.16 25.14
CA GLY A 229 -0.76 11.49 26.54
C GLY A 229 -1.56 12.77 26.71
N VAL A 230 -1.26 13.83 25.94
CA VAL A 230 -2.06 15.08 25.98
C VAL A 230 -3.51 14.82 25.56
N TYR A 231 -3.73 14.12 24.44
CA TYR A 231 -5.08 13.85 23.94
C TYR A 231 -5.88 12.93 24.90
N LEU A 232 -5.23 11.91 25.48
CA LEU A 232 -5.86 11.04 26.47
C LEU A 232 -6.19 11.81 27.75
N ASN A 233 -5.32 12.69 28.24
CA ASN A 233 -5.61 13.55 29.40
C ASN A 233 -6.80 14.47 29.13
N ARG A 234 -6.91 15.04 27.94
CA ARG A 234 -8.07 15.85 27.54
C ARG A 234 -9.35 15.03 27.51
N LEU A 235 -9.33 13.84 26.89
CA LEU A 235 -10.47 12.93 26.86
C LEU A 235 -10.97 12.57 28.26
N HIS A 236 -10.06 12.20 29.18
CA HIS A 236 -10.38 11.85 30.56
C HIS A 236 -10.98 13.02 31.35
N GLN A 237 -10.64 14.27 30.97
CA GLN A 237 -11.17 15.49 31.61
C GLN A 237 -12.43 16.04 30.92
N GLY A 238 -12.96 15.36 29.88
CA GLY A 238 -14.11 15.87 29.10
C GLY A 238 -13.77 17.13 28.28
N MET A 239 -12.49 17.39 28.02
CA MET A 239 -12.06 18.53 27.22
C MET A 239 -12.15 18.21 25.71
N ARG A 240 -12.53 19.22 24.92
CA ARG A 240 -12.44 19.11 23.47
C ARG A 240 -11.00 18.92 23.02
N LEU A 241 -10.78 18.04 22.02
CA LEU A 241 -9.41 17.75 21.57
C LEU A 241 -8.74 18.95 20.88
N GLN A 242 -9.49 19.77 20.16
CA GLN A 242 -9.03 20.99 19.47
C GLN A 242 -7.79 20.70 18.61
N ALA A 243 -7.87 19.65 17.83
CA ALA A 243 -6.79 19.19 16.95
C ALA A 243 -6.96 19.80 15.55
N ASP A 244 -6.03 20.65 15.13
CA ASP A 244 -6.02 21.28 13.81
C ASP A 244 -6.15 20.25 12.65
N PRO A 245 -5.51 19.07 12.69
CA PRO A 245 -5.65 18.06 11.65
C PRO A 245 -7.08 17.58 11.43
N THR A 246 -7.94 17.60 12.45
CA THR A 246 -9.36 17.23 12.30
C THR A 246 -10.13 18.27 11.48
N VAL A 247 -9.79 19.54 11.64
CA VAL A 247 -10.32 20.62 10.78
C VAL A 247 -9.78 20.50 9.36
N ALA A 248 -8.47 20.25 9.20
CA ALA A 248 -7.89 20.01 7.89
C ALA A 248 -8.57 18.83 7.15
N PHE A 249 -8.97 17.78 7.86
CA PHE A 249 -9.73 16.66 7.32
C PHE A 249 -11.12 17.11 6.81
N CYS A 250 -11.84 17.95 7.56
CA CYS A 250 -13.15 18.49 7.14
C CYS A 250 -13.07 19.23 5.80
N TYR A 251 -11.95 19.89 5.53
CA TYR A 251 -11.66 20.58 4.25
C TYR A 251 -10.93 19.69 3.23
N GLY A 252 -10.88 18.38 3.42
CA GLY A 252 -10.21 17.44 2.51
C GLY A 252 -8.71 17.71 2.34
N TYR A 253 -8.06 18.29 3.36
CA TYR A 253 -6.63 18.67 3.36
C TYR A 253 -6.25 19.63 2.22
N THR A 254 -7.16 20.51 1.82
CA THR A 254 -6.92 21.52 0.77
C THR A 254 -6.40 22.84 1.32
N LEU A 255 -6.46 23.04 2.63
CA LEU A 255 -6.04 24.28 3.27
C LEU A 255 -4.52 24.31 3.49
N ASN A 256 -3.86 25.38 3.06
CA ASN A 256 -2.45 25.62 3.35
C ASN A 256 -2.21 26.02 4.82
N ARG A 257 -3.21 26.63 5.46
CA ARG A 257 -3.17 27.08 6.86
C ARG A 257 -4.58 27.08 7.46
N ILE A 258 -4.70 26.59 8.68
CA ILE A 258 -5.93 26.71 9.47
C ILE A 258 -6.03 28.16 9.99
N LEU A 259 -7.17 28.80 9.77
CA LEU A 259 -7.52 30.14 10.28
C LEU A 259 -8.73 30.01 11.21
N LEU A 260 -8.97 31.01 12.06
CA LEU A 260 -10.10 31.02 13.02
C LEU A 260 -11.44 30.69 12.37
N LYS A 261 -11.73 31.28 11.19
CA LYS A 261 -12.98 31.00 10.45
C LYS A 261 -13.15 29.53 10.05
N HIS A 262 -12.06 28.76 9.94
CA HIS A 262 -12.13 27.33 9.58
C HIS A 262 -12.52 26.46 10.79
N LEU A 263 -12.31 26.97 12.02
CA LEU A 263 -12.66 26.27 13.26
C LEU A 263 -14.19 26.22 13.48
N GLU A 264 -14.96 27.00 12.75
CA GLU A 264 -16.42 27.09 12.81
C GLU A 264 -17.12 26.11 11.84
N TYR A 265 -16.36 25.32 11.07
CA TYR A 265 -16.91 24.36 10.12
C TYR A 265 -17.70 23.27 10.86
N ASP A 266 -19.01 23.21 10.61
CA ASP A 266 -19.90 22.23 11.24
C ASP A 266 -19.70 20.85 10.65
N SER A 267 -19.02 19.99 11.40
CA SER A 267 -18.76 18.60 11.07
C SER A 267 -18.51 17.81 12.35
N PRO A 268 -19.01 16.57 12.47
CA PRO A 268 -18.73 15.72 13.61
C PRO A 268 -17.24 15.36 13.76
N TYR A 269 -16.42 15.62 12.72
CA TYR A 269 -14.97 15.51 12.80
C TYR A 269 -14.28 16.76 13.39
N ASN A 270 -14.98 17.89 13.52
CA ASN A 270 -14.38 19.11 14.04
C ASN A 270 -14.28 19.07 15.57
N THR A 271 -13.12 18.72 16.09
CA THR A 271 -12.85 18.60 17.54
C THR A 271 -12.71 19.96 18.25
N TYR A 272 -12.89 21.10 17.56
CA TYR A 272 -13.07 22.40 18.17
C TYR A 272 -14.52 22.65 18.60
N LEU A 273 -15.49 22.03 17.89
CA LEU A 273 -16.92 22.20 18.17
C LEU A 273 -17.48 21.06 19.00
N TYR A 274 -17.05 19.83 18.73
CA TYR A 274 -17.58 18.62 19.33
C TYR A 274 -16.60 18.02 20.35
N GLU A 275 -17.14 17.53 21.45
CA GLU A 275 -16.42 16.84 22.52
C GLU A 275 -16.21 15.37 22.17
N GLY A 276 -15.19 14.76 22.78
CA GLY A 276 -14.86 13.35 22.55
C GLY A 276 -14.12 13.09 21.24
N LEU A 277 -14.22 11.85 20.76
CA LEU A 277 -13.57 11.39 19.54
C LEU A 277 -14.45 11.63 18.31
N PRO A 278 -13.86 11.96 17.16
CA PRO A 278 -14.59 12.01 15.90
C PRO A 278 -15.10 10.61 15.49
N PRO A 279 -16.04 10.52 14.50
CA PRO A 279 -16.68 9.26 14.11
C PRO A 279 -15.72 8.20 13.54
N GLY A 280 -14.53 8.59 13.13
CA GLY A 280 -13.51 7.71 12.56
C GLY A 280 -12.15 8.38 12.45
N PRO A 281 -11.10 7.63 12.06
CA PRO A 281 -9.78 8.17 11.87
C PRO A 281 -9.73 9.17 10.71
N ILE A 282 -8.91 10.22 10.86
CA ILE A 282 -8.70 11.26 9.86
C ILE A 282 -7.62 10.90 8.83
N CYS A 283 -6.86 9.84 9.08
CA CYS A 283 -5.92 9.19 8.17
C CYS A 283 -5.73 7.75 8.60
N VAL A 284 -5.06 6.96 7.77
CA VAL A 284 -4.59 5.63 8.18
C VAL A 284 -3.47 5.81 9.21
N PRO A 285 -3.64 5.35 10.47
CA PRO A 285 -2.58 5.43 11.48
C PRO A 285 -1.46 4.45 11.14
N ASP A 286 -0.22 4.78 11.47
CA ASP A 286 0.89 3.84 11.36
C ASP A 286 1.15 3.12 12.69
N LYS A 287 1.93 2.02 12.65
CA LYS A 287 2.24 1.23 13.85
C LYS A 287 2.83 2.10 14.98
N PRO A 288 3.80 3.01 14.73
CA PRO A 288 4.31 3.88 15.79
C PRO A 288 3.26 4.75 16.46
N SER A 289 2.30 5.30 15.70
CA SER A 289 1.22 6.11 16.27
C SER A 289 0.20 5.28 17.06
N LEU A 290 -0.09 4.04 16.62
CA LEU A 290 -0.92 3.10 17.38
C LEU A 290 -0.24 2.70 18.69
N GLU A 291 1.04 2.33 18.64
CA GLU A 291 1.85 1.97 19.80
C GLU A 291 1.97 3.11 20.81
N ALA A 292 2.07 4.36 20.34
CA ALA A 292 2.12 5.55 21.18
C ALA A 292 0.83 5.76 21.98
N VAL A 293 -0.34 5.47 21.40
CA VAL A 293 -1.62 5.54 22.12
C VAL A 293 -1.78 4.38 23.09
N LEU A 294 -1.27 3.20 22.75
CA LEU A 294 -1.28 2.03 23.65
C LEU A 294 -0.30 2.18 24.83
N ASN A 295 0.79 2.93 24.65
CA ASN A 295 1.83 3.16 25.64
C ASN A 295 2.14 4.67 25.74
N PRO A 296 1.18 5.50 26.19
CA PRO A 296 1.38 6.95 26.27
C PRO A 296 2.34 7.31 27.40
N ASP A 297 3.06 8.42 27.23
CA ASP A 297 3.86 8.98 28.34
C ASP A 297 2.95 9.44 29.48
N ARG A 298 3.36 9.13 30.70
CA ARG A 298 2.63 9.54 31.92
C ARG A 298 3.04 10.94 32.33
N HIS A 299 2.19 11.92 32.07
CA HIS A 299 2.39 13.32 32.41
C HIS A 299 1.03 14.03 32.60
N GLY A 300 1.06 15.24 33.14
CA GLY A 300 -0.14 16.08 33.33
C GLY A 300 -0.36 17.13 32.24
N TYR A 301 0.31 17.01 31.07
CA TYR A 301 0.17 18.00 30.02
C TYR A 301 -1.20 17.93 29.35
N LEU A 302 -1.75 19.12 29.09
CA LEU A 302 -3.03 19.34 28.40
C LEU A 302 -2.88 20.16 27.10
N TYR A 303 -1.70 20.76 26.88
CA TYR A 303 -1.41 21.65 25.77
C TYR A 303 -0.04 21.37 25.20
N PHE A 304 0.14 21.67 23.93
CA PHE A 304 1.46 21.74 23.28
C PHE A 304 1.43 22.78 22.16
N CYS A 305 2.58 23.25 21.75
CA CYS A 305 2.78 24.12 20.60
C CYS A 305 4.15 23.85 19.97
N ALA A 306 4.36 24.30 18.74
CA ALA A 306 5.66 24.16 18.09
C ALA A 306 6.79 24.79 18.93
N ASN A 307 7.94 24.13 18.98
CA ASN A 307 9.13 24.60 19.71
C ASN A 307 9.74 25.83 19.02
N ALA A 308 10.15 26.82 19.79
CA ALA A 308 10.84 28.00 19.30
C ALA A 308 12.19 27.69 18.60
N ALA A 309 12.79 26.53 18.86
CA ALA A 309 13.95 26.02 18.13
C ALA A 309 13.66 25.72 16.64
N MET A 310 12.38 25.57 16.24
CA MET A 310 11.93 25.27 14.86
C MET A 310 12.57 23.99 14.29
N ASP A 311 12.82 23.02 15.16
CA ASP A 311 13.44 21.71 14.88
C ASP A 311 12.40 20.62 14.58
N GLY A 312 11.10 20.97 14.52
CA GLY A 312 9.99 20.06 14.32
C GLY A 312 9.46 19.42 15.60
N THR A 313 10.01 19.78 16.76
CA THR A 313 9.54 19.34 18.08
C THR A 313 8.50 20.29 18.67
N HIS A 314 7.87 19.87 19.79
CA HIS A 314 6.86 20.62 20.51
C HIS A 314 7.30 20.96 21.93
N LYS A 315 6.75 22.06 22.46
CA LYS A 315 6.76 22.40 23.89
C LYS A 315 5.42 22.03 24.49
N PHE A 316 5.46 21.18 25.53
CA PHE A 316 4.29 20.71 26.26
C PHE A 316 4.03 21.60 27.47
N ALA A 317 2.78 21.68 27.90
CA ALA A 317 2.33 22.50 29.04
C ALA A 317 1.15 21.85 29.77
N ALA A 318 1.14 21.91 31.11
CA ALA A 318 0.05 21.44 31.93
C ALA A 318 -1.05 22.49 32.08
N THR A 319 -0.71 23.77 32.02
CA THR A 319 -1.65 24.88 32.19
C THR A 319 -1.75 25.75 30.93
N TYR A 320 -2.93 26.38 30.75
CA TYR A 320 -3.15 27.32 29.65
C TYR A 320 -2.21 28.53 29.71
N SER A 321 -1.87 29.02 30.92
CA SER A 321 -0.94 30.13 31.14
C SER A 321 0.48 29.78 30.62
N GLU A 322 0.94 28.56 30.89
CA GLU A 322 2.22 28.05 30.40
C GLU A 322 2.22 27.89 28.88
N HIS A 323 1.14 27.33 28.32
CA HIS A 323 0.95 27.21 26.89
C HIS A 323 1.04 28.58 26.19
N LEU A 324 0.36 29.60 26.71
CA LEU A 324 0.43 30.96 26.18
C LEU A 324 1.85 31.56 26.23
N ARG A 325 2.64 31.24 27.25
CA ARG A 325 4.07 31.67 27.29
C ARG A 325 4.88 30.97 26.17
N ASN A 326 4.72 29.66 26.04
CA ASN A 326 5.41 28.88 25.01
C ASN A 326 5.02 29.33 23.60
N ALA A 327 3.73 29.58 23.35
CA ALA A 327 3.22 30.06 22.06
C ALA A 327 3.78 31.45 21.71
N ARG A 328 3.90 32.37 22.69
CA ARG A 328 4.52 33.68 22.49
C ARG A 328 6.01 33.57 22.19
N GLU A 329 6.71 32.66 22.83
CA GLU A 329 8.13 32.39 22.57
C GLU A 329 8.33 31.90 21.14
N PHE A 330 7.52 30.93 20.68
CA PHE A 330 7.53 30.44 19.30
C PHE A 330 7.24 31.57 18.30
N GLN A 331 6.20 32.39 18.57
CA GLN A 331 5.85 33.51 17.67
C GLN A 331 6.99 34.51 17.52
N ARG A 332 7.67 34.89 18.61
CA ARG A 332 8.85 35.77 18.58
C ARG A 332 9.98 35.17 17.74
N ALA A 333 10.27 33.90 17.90
CA ALA A 333 11.29 33.20 17.12
C ALA A 333 10.93 33.17 15.63
N LEU A 334 9.66 32.93 15.30
CA LEU A 334 9.16 32.92 13.93
C LEU A 334 9.28 34.31 13.27
N ASP A 335 8.95 35.39 14.01
CA ASP A 335 9.02 36.77 13.51
C ASP A 335 10.49 37.19 13.31
N ALA A 336 11.40 36.80 14.23
CA ALA A 336 12.82 37.06 14.09
C ALA A 336 13.42 36.31 12.87
N ARG A 337 13.00 35.08 12.62
CA ARG A 337 13.44 34.31 11.46
C ARG A 337 12.95 34.94 10.15
N ARG A 338 11.70 35.39 10.09
CA ARG A 338 11.15 36.12 8.93
C ARG A 338 11.87 37.42 8.66
N ALA A 339 12.21 38.17 9.72
CA ALA A 339 12.96 39.46 9.60
C ALA A 339 14.40 39.22 9.12
N SER A 340 15.02 38.05 9.42
CA SER A 340 16.37 37.69 8.96
C SER A 340 16.43 37.09 7.54
N GLY A 341 15.27 36.97 6.85
CA GLY A 341 15.21 36.43 5.49
C GLY A 341 15.51 34.95 5.35
N ARG A 342 15.44 34.18 6.43
CA ARG A 342 15.69 32.74 6.48
C ARG A 342 14.41 31.94 6.62
#